data_39a30f09937e49c41ccfeb61898c18e4
#
_entry.id   39a30f09937e49c41ccfeb61898c18e4
#
_cell.length_a   1.000
_cell.length_b   1.000
_cell.length_c   1.000
_cell.angle_alpha   90.00
_cell.angle_beta   90.00
_cell.angle_gamma   90.00
#
_symmetry.space_group_name_H-M   'P 1'
#
loop_
_entity.id
_entity.type
_entity.pdbx_description
1 polymer ?
#
loop_
_entity_poly.entity_id
_entity_poly.type
_entity_poly.pdbx_seq_one_letter_code
_entity_poly.pdbx_strand_id
1 'polypeptide(L)'
;MTANLLAHSDLFVGGLARSGAYNRTLTPFGFQAEERTFWEAPDIYFRMSPFMHASQVEEPILMIHGEADNNSGTFPLQSRRFYNALKGHGVKTRLVMLPHESHGYRARESVMHTLWEMNSWLNRYVIGE
;
A
#
# COMPACT_ATOMS: atom_id res chain seq x y z
N MET A 1 3.60 -3.01 5.78
CA MET A 1 3.04 -3.29 7.12
C MET A 1 1.61 -2.80 7.27
N THR A 2 1.31 -1.52 7.03
CA THR A 2 -0.04 -0.93 7.21
C THR A 2 -1.15 -1.79 6.60
N ALA A 3 -1.05 -2.11 5.31
CA ALA A 3 -2.09 -2.87 4.61
C ALA A 3 -2.25 -4.28 5.19
N ASN A 4 -1.16 -4.91 5.62
CA ASN A 4 -1.21 -6.25 6.21
C ASN A 4 -1.90 -6.22 7.59
N LEU A 5 -1.65 -5.18 8.38
CA LEU A 5 -2.33 -5.00 9.67
C LEU A 5 -3.84 -4.81 9.48
N LEU A 6 -4.26 -4.05 8.47
CA LEU A 6 -5.68 -3.86 8.17
C LEU A 6 -6.32 -5.16 7.67
N ALA A 7 -5.58 -5.98 6.93
CA ALA A 7 -6.09 -7.24 6.42
C ALA A 7 -6.26 -8.31 7.50
N HIS A 8 -5.48 -8.25 8.59
CA HIS A 8 -5.44 -9.30 9.60
C HIS A 8 -5.88 -8.86 10.99
N SER A 9 -6.35 -7.62 11.16
CA SER A 9 -6.73 -7.07 12.47
C SER A 9 -7.86 -6.07 12.32
N ASP A 10 -8.76 -6.05 13.30
CA ASP A 10 -9.86 -5.09 13.41
C ASP A 10 -9.58 -3.97 14.43
N LEU A 11 -8.32 -3.84 14.87
CA LEU A 11 -7.94 -2.86 15.89
C LEU A 11 -7.83 -1.42 15.37
N PHE A 12 -7.81 -1.23 14.06
CA PHE A 12 -7.55 0.07 13.45
C PHE A 12 -8.79 0.60 12.74
N VAL A 13 -8.93 1.93 12.71
CA VAL A 13 -10.07 2.59 12.06
C VAL A 13 -9.75 3.09 10.64
N GLY A 14 -8.50 3.01 10.23
CA GLY A 14 -8.07 3.41 8.90
C GLY A 14 -6.57 3.30 8.74
N GLY A 15 -6.08 3.48 7.53
CA GLY A 15 -4.66 3.35 7.24
C GLY A 15 -4.14 4.36 6.23
N LEU A 16 -2.85 4.65 6.35
CA LEU A 16 -2.07 5.47 5.41
C LEU A 16 -0.88 4.63 4.97
N ALA A 17 -0.72 4.42 3.66
CA ALA A 17 0.36 3.63 3.12
C ALA A 17 1.06 4.38 1.99
N ARG A 18 2.39 4.43 2.04
CA ARG A 18 3.20 5.11 1.03
C ARG A 18 4.20 4.15 0.43
N SER A 19 4.35 4.20 -0.91
CA SER A 19 5.38 3.48 -1.66
C SER A 19 5.44 1.99 -1.28
N GLY A 20 4.30 1.34 -1.18
CA GLY A 20 4.20 -0.02 -0.65
C GLY A 20 4.45 -1.11 -1.68
N ALA A 21 4.73 -2.30 -1.16
CA ALA A 21 4.78 -3.54 -1.92
C ALA A 21 3.68 -4.45 -1.37
N TYR A 22 2.58 -4.55 -2.09
CA TYR A 22 1.37 -5.21 -1.60
C TYR A 22 1.22 -6.65 -2.08
N ASN A 23 2.03 -7.05 -3.07
CA ASN A 23 2.02 -8.40 -3.60
C ASN A 23 3.46 -8.91 -3.73
N ARG A 24 3.87 -9.75 -2.78
CA ARG A 24 5.25 -10.27 -2.71
C ARG A 24 5.55 -11.30 -3.79
N THR A 25 4.53 -11.85 -4.46
CA THR A 25 4.77 -12.72 -5.61
C THR A 25 5.41 -11.98 -6.78
N LEU A 26 5.35 -10.65 -6.80
CA LEU A 26 6.03 -9.81 -7.78
C LEU A 26 7.50 -9.58 -7.44
N THR A 27 7.96 -10.01 -6.27
CA THR A 27 9.37 -10.04 -5.87
C THR A 27 9.75 -11.46 -5.47
N PRO A 28 9.74 -12.42 -6.40
CA PRO A 28 9.73 -13.84 -6.07
C PRO A 28 11.08 -14.40 -5.61
N PHE A 29 12.14 -13.62 -5.63
CA PHE A 29 13.47 -14.06 -5.23
C PHE A 29 13.90 -13.45 -3.89
N GLY A 30 12.95 -13.23 -3.00
CA GLY A 30 13.19 -12.72 -1.66
C GLY A 30 12.64 -11.31 -1.44
N PHE A 31 12.40 -10.98 -0.18
CA PHE A 31 12.00 -9.64 0.23
C PHE A 31 12.33 -9.45 1.72
N GLN A 32 12.81 -8.26 2.08
CA GLN A 32 13.21 -7.97 3.47
C GLN A 32 14.20 -9.03 3.97
N ALA A 33 13.89 -9.73 5.07
CA ALA A 33 14.73 -10.78 5.64
C ALA A 33 14.43 -12.18 5.07
N GLU A 34 13.45 -12.32 4.18
CA GLU A 34 13.13 -13.62 3.58
C GLU A 34 14.07 -13.89 2.40
N GLU A 35 14.92 -14.89 2.53
CA GLU A 35 15.89 -15.27 1.52
C GLU A 35 15.38 -16.35 0.56
N ARG A 36 14.36 -17.11 0.97
CA ARG A 36 13.78 -18.17 0.13
C ARG A 36 12.98 -17.57 -1.01
N THR A 37 12.98 -18.26 -2.13
CA THR A 37 12.17 -17.85 -3.29
C THR A 37 10.69 -18.14 -3.05
N PHE A 38 9.85 -17.53 -3.88
CA PHE A 38 8.40 -17.77 -3.84
C PHE A 38 8.08 -19.27 -3.95
N TRP A 39 8.79 -19.99 -4.81
CA TRP A 39 8.53 -21.41 -5.06
C TRP A 39 9.01 -22.30 -3.90
N GLU A 40 9.98 -21.84 -3.13
CA GLU A 40 10.46 -22.55 -1.94
C GLU A 40 9.56 -22.32 -0.72
N ALA A 41 8.94 -21.13 -0.63
CA ALA A 41 8.13 -20.75 0.53
C ALA A 41 6.83 -20.03 0.10
N PRO A 42 5.99 -20.65 -0.73
CA PRO A 42 4.80 -19.98 -1.25
C PRO A 42 3.84 -19.48 -0.16
N ASP A 43 3.72 -20.19 0.95
CA ASP A 43 2.84 -19.81 2.05
C ASP A 43 3.26 -18.50 2.71
N ILE A 44 4.56 -18.26 2.82
CA ILE A 44 5.08 -17.01 3.40
C ILE A 44 4.76 -15.84 2.45
N TYR A 45 5.00 -16.01 1.17
CA TYR A 45 4.70 -14.99 0.18
C TYR A 45 3.20 -14.66 0.14
N PHE A 46 2.35 -15.68 0.23
CA PHE A 46 0.89 -15.49 0.29
C PHE A 46 0.49 -14.70 1.54
N ARG A 47 0.94 -15.13 2.72
CA ARG A 47 0.58 -14.49 3.99
C ARG A 47 1.10 -13.05 4.10
N MET A 48 2.26 -12.77 3.52
CA MET A 48 2.89 -11.45 3.58
C MET A 48 2.47 -10.53 2.44
N SER A 49 1.49 -10.94 1.65
CA SER A 49 0.95 -10.14 0.54
C SER A 49 -0.45 -9.64 0.88
N PRO A 50 -0.60 -8.37 1.30
CA PRO A 50 -1.94 -7.81 1.57
C PRO A 50 -2.90 -7.93 0.39
N PHE A 51 -2.38 -7.93 -0.84
CA PHE A 51 -3.18 -8.13 -2.05
C PHE A 51 -4.00 -9.42 -1.98
N MET A 52 -3.44 -10.50 -1.46
CA MET A 52 -4.13 -11.79 -1.34
C MET A 52 -5.24 -11.76 -0.30
N HIS A 53 -5.26 -10.75 0.57
CA HIS A 53 -6.22 -10.59 1.65
C HIS A 53 -7.05 -9.32 1.49
N ALA A 54 -7.14 -8.78 0.27
CA ALA A 54 -7.88 -7.55 0.00
C ALA A 54 -9.36 -7.65 0.41
N SER A 55 -9.94 -8.84 0.30
CA SER A 55 -11.33 -9.09 0.71
C SER A 55 -11.57 -8.95 2.22
N GLN A 56 -10.51 -8.97 3.01
CA GLN A 56 -10.57 -8.86 4.48
C GLN A 56 -10.34 -7.43 4.97
N VAL A 57 -9.98 -6.52 4.09
CA VAL A 57 -9.78 -5.10 4.44
C VAL A 57 -11.13 -4.41 4.42
N GLU A 58 -11.55 -3.87 5.56
CA GLU A 58 -12.83 -3.15 5.71
C GLU A 58 -12.61 -1.67 5.98
N GLU A 59 -11.49 -1.30 6.56
CA GLU A 59 -11.18 0.06 6.98
C GLU A 59 -10.71 0.92 5.81
N PRO A 60 -11.01 2.24 5.85
CA PRO A 60 -10.54 3.16 4.83
C PRO A 60 -9.01 3.19 4.74
N ILE A 61 -8.47 3.15 3.53
CA ILE A 61 -7.03 3.20 3.31
C ILE A 61 -6.67 4.21 2.22
N LEU A 62 -5.74 5.11 2.55
CA LEU A 62 -5.13 6.03 1.60
C LEU A 62 -3.78 5.46 1.17
N MET A 63 -3.56 5.38 -0.13
CA MET A 63 -2.29 4.94 -0.71
C MET A 63 -1.66 6.07 -1.50
N ILE A 64 -0.36 6.28 -1.33
CA ILE A 64 0.40 7.30 -2.03
C ILE A 64 1.63 6.64 -2.64
N HIS A 65 1.93 6.95 -3.91
CA HIS A 65 3.04 6.34 -4.62
C HIS A 65 3.64 7.33 -5.64
N GLY A 66 4.95 7.35 -5.74
CA GLY A 66 5.64 8.12 -6.79
C GLY A 66 5.54 7.42 -8.13
N GLU A 67 5.15 8.15 -9.18
CA GLU A 67 5.00 7.55 -10.52
C GLU A 67 6.32 7.05 -11.11
N ALA A 68 7.44 7.64 -10.69
CA ALA A 68 8.78 7.28 -11.16
C ALA A 68 9.51 6.33 -10.19
N ASP A 69 8.80 5.69 -9.27
CA ASP A 69 9.40 4.73 -8.35
C ASP A 69 9.97 3.55 -9.14
N ASN A 70 11.28 3.39 -9.10
CA ASN A 70 12.01 2.32 -9.78
C ASN A 70 12.68 1.37 -8.80
N ASN A 71 12.34 1.42 -7.53
CA ASN A 71 12.77 0.43 -6.55
C ASN A 71 12.15 -0.92 -6.93
N SER A 72 12.97 -1.96 -7.01
CA SER A 72 12.55 -3.24 -7.59
C SER A 72 11.36 -3.90 -6.90
N GLY A 73 11.17 -3.64 -5.60
CA GLY A 73 10.05 -4.22 -4.84
C GLY A 73 8.81 -3.35 -4.80
N THR A 74 8.90 -2.08 -5.23
CA THR A 74 7.85 -1.09 -5.02
C THR A 74 7.51 -0.30 -6.28
N PHE A 75 7.51 -0.96 -7.44
CA PHE A 75 7.01 -0.30 -8.66
C PHE A 75 5.56 0.18 -8.45
N PRO A 76 5.17 1.30 -9.11
CA PRO A 76 3.80 1.85 -8.96
C PRO A 76 2.69 0.85 -9.27
N LEU A 77 2.99 -0.19 -10.06
CA LEU A 77 2.07 -1.28 -10.34
C LEU A 77 1.53 -1.92 -9.06
N GLN A 78 2.34 -2.02 -8.02
CA GLN A 78 1.93 -2.57 -6.72
C GLN A 78 0.71 -1.83 -6.16
N SER A 79 0.79 -0.50 -6.08
CA SER A 79 -0.30 0.32 -5.57
C SER A 79 -1.52 0.29 -6.48
N ARG A 80 -1.32 0.35 -7.79
CA ARG A 80 -2.43 0.33 -8.75
C ARG A 80 -3.22 -0.96 -8.68
N ARG A 81 -2.54 -2.10 -8.59
CA ARG A 81 -3.22 -3.40 -8.52
C ARG A 81 -3.92 -3.60 -7.19
N PHE A 82 -3.30 -3.20 -6.09
CA PHE A 82 -3.95 -3.28 -4.78
C PHE A 82 -5.17 -2.36 -4.70
N TYR A 83 -5.05 -1.14 -5.22
CA TYR A 83 -6.17 -0.21 -5.32
C TYR A 83 -7.35 -0.84 -6.06
N ASN A 84 -7.10 -1.45 -7.22
CA ASN A 84 -8.14 -2.11 -7.99
C ASN A 84 -8.81 -3.25 -7.22
N ALA A 85 -8.03 -4.03 -6.50
CA ALA A 85 -8.57 -5.12 -5.67
C ALA A 85 -9.47 -4.58 -4.55
N LEU A 86 -9.04 -3.53 -3.86
CA LEU A 86 -9.81 -2.91 -2.79
C LEU A 86 -11.11 -2.29 -3.33
N LYS A 87 -11.05 -1.62 -4.46
CA LYS A 87 -12.24 -1.06 -5.12
C LYS A 87 -13.23 -2.14 -5.51
N GLY A 88 -12.73 -3.26 -6.00
CA GLY A 88 -13.56 -4.40 -6.34
C GLY A 88 -14.31 -5.00 -5.15
N HIS A 89 -13.76 -4.87 -3.96
CA HIS A 89 -14.40 -5.31 -2.71
C HIS A 89 -15.19 -4.20 -2.01
N GLY A 90 -15.30 -3.02 -2.60
CA GLY A 90 -16.09 -1.93 -2.04
C GLY A 90 -15.44 -1.18 -0.89
N VAL A 91 -14.13 -1.34 -0.69
CA VAL A 91 -13.39 -0.66 0.36
C VAL A 91 -13.27 0.83 0.04
N LYS A 92 -13.42 1.70 1.04
CA LYS A 92 -13.16 3.13 0.90
C LYS A 92 -11.65 3.33 0.76
N THR A 93 -11.21 3.62 -0.45
CA THR A 93 -9.79 3.74 -0.75
C THR A 93 -9.54 4.88 -1.73
N ARG A 94 -8.35 5.47 -1.61
CA ARG A 94 -7.87 6.51 -2.52
C ARG A 94 -6.42 6.21 -2.86
N LEU A 95 -6.08 6.35 -4.13
CA LEU A 95 -4.71 6.23 -4.61
C LEU A 95 -4.25 7.59 -5.15
N VAL A 96 -3.17 8.11 -4.58
CA VAL A 96 -2.56 9.37 -5.01
C VAL A 96 -1.23 9.04 -5.69
N MET A 97 -1.12 9.38 -6.98
CA MET A 97 0.10 9.20 -7.75
C MET A 97 0.83 10.54 -7.84
N LEU A 98 2.09 10.56 -7.42
CA LEU A 98 2.91 11.78 -7.45
C LEU A 98 3.78 11.78 -8.70
N PRO A 99 3.53 12.70 -9.66
CA PRO A 99 4.31 12.73 -10.90
C PRO A 99 5.77 13.06 -10.61
N HIS A 100 6.67 12.39 -11.34
CA HIS A 100 8.13 12.55 -11.27
C HIS A 100 8.78 12.17 -9.94
N GLU A 101 8.02 11.75 -8.94
CA GLU A 101 8.58 11.30 -7.67
C GLU A 101 8.97 9.81 -7.74
N SER A 102 10.12 9.50 -7.13
CA SER A 102 10.61 8.13 -7.01
C SER A 102 10.13 7.50 -5.70
N HIS A 103 10.88 6.55 -5.15
CA HIS A 103 10.52 5.87 -3.91
C HIS A 103 10.43 6.84 -2.71
N GLY A 104 11.33 7.81 -2.64
CA GLY A 104 11.27 8.91 -1.67
C GLY A 104 10.85 10.20 -2.36
N TYR A 105 9.97 10.97 -1.73
CA TYR A 105 9.42 12.19 -2.32
C TYR A 105 10.32 13.37 -1.98
N ARG A 106 10.71 14.18 -2.98
CA ARG A 106 11.67 15.26 -2.81
C ARG A 106 11.13 16.63 -3.14
N ALA A 107 10.25 16.76 -4.14
CA ALA A 107 9.69 18.05 -4.50
C ALA A 107 8.84 18.58 -3.35
N ARG A 108 9.01 19.88 -3.06
CA ARG A 108 8.26 20.54 -1.99
C ARG A 108 6.75 20.37 -2.19
N GLU A 109 6.29 20.55 -3.42
CA GLU A 109 4.89 20.45 -3.80
C GLU A 109 4.36 19.05 -3.54
N SER A 110 5.13 18.02 -3.87
CA SER A 110 4.76 16.62 -3.61
C SER A 110 4.68 16.31 -2.11
N VAL A 111 5.64 16.80 -1.34
CA VAL A 111 5.66 16.62 0.12
C VAL A 111 4.46 17.33 0.76
N MET A 112 4.19 18.56 0.37
CA MET A 112 3.08 19.34 0.90
C MET A 112 1.74 18.71 0.51
N HIS A 113 1.59 18.24 -0.72
CA HIS A 113 0.40 17.55 -1.17
C HIS A 113 0.18 16.24 -0.40
N THR A 114 1.24 15.49 -0.17
CA THR A 114 1.19 14.26 0.63
C THR A 114 0.66 14.55 2.04
N LEU A 115 1.19 15.58 2.70
CA LEU A 115 0.75 15.97 4.04
C LEU A 115 -0.72 16.40 4.03
N TRP A 116 -1.14 17.14 3.01
CA TRP A 116 -2.54 17.56 2.87
C TRP A 116 -3.47 16.35 2.70
N GLU A 117 -3.11 15.40 1.84
CA GLU A 117 -3.90 14.19 1.62
C GLU A 117 -4.03 13.36 2.90
N MET A 118 -2.91 13.18 3.61
CA MET A 118 -2.91 12.43 4.87
C MET A 118 -3.79 13.10 5.92
N ASN A 119 -3.64 14.41 6.08
CA ASN A 119 -4.44 15.17 7.05
C ASN A 119 -5.94 15.12 6.71
N SER A 120 -6.28 15.31 5.44
CA SER A 120 -7.67 15.27 4.97
C SER A 120 -8.29 13.88 5.19
N TRP A 121 -7.52 12.82 4.92
CA TRP A 121 -7.97 11.44 5.14
C TRP A 121 -8.24 11.15 6.60
N LEU A 122 -7.32 11.55 7.49
CA LEU A 122 -7.47 11.35 8.93
C LEU A 122 -8.66 12.10 9.47
N ASN A 123 -8.85 13.35 9.06
CA ASN A 123 -10.01 14.13 9.48
C ASN A 123 -11.32 13.48 9.07
N ARG A 124 -11.38 12.98 7.86
CA ARG A 124 -12.60 12.39 7.28
C ARG A 124 -12.96 11.05 7.90
N TYR A 125 -11.98 10.16 8.08
CA TYR A 125 -12.25 8.76 8.40
C TYR A 125 -11.83 8.33 9.80
N VAL A 126 -10.99 9.08 10.48
CA VAL A 126 -10.50 8.74 11.82
C VAL A 126 -11.07 9.69 12.87
N ILE A 127 -10.98 11.00 12.65
CA ILE A 127 -11.48 11.99 13.59
C ILE A 127 -12.98 12.20 13.43
N GLY A 128 -13.52 12.03 12.23
CA GLY A 128 -14.95 12.12 11.96
C GLY A 128 -15.45 13.53 11.66
N GLU A 129 -14.56 14.40 11.20
CA GLU A 129 -14.92 15.78 10.81
C GLU A 129 -15.13 15.94 9.31
#